data_9b413120e974c596658612b7e0717329
#
_entry.id   9b413120e974c596658612b7e0717329
#
_cell.length_a   1.000
_cell.length_b   1.000
_cell.length_c   1.000
_cell.angle_alpha   90.00
_cell.angle_beta   90.00
_cell.angle_gamma   90.00
#
_symmetry.space_group_name_H-M   'P 1'
#
loop_
_entity.id
_entity.type
_entity.pdbx_description
1 polymer ?
#
loop_
_entity_poly.entity_id
_entity_poly.type
_entity_poly.pdbx_seq_one_letter_code
_entity_poly.pdbx_strand_id
1 'polypeptide(L)'
;PIKLHSKAATVYKRAMDDKFQGDRGIGTLSAFALAASEENGRGHLVITAPTGGSAGVMPALVYALVEVRKVDNQKIREGMLAAAAVGYLCKHHATLSAAEGGCQAEIGVASSMAAALIATAYDAPSLVVENAAESALEHHLGMTCDPVAGYVQVPCIERCAFGAVKAWTAYGIASNEIAARHRISFDETVLARLVSLGLIEQSRGRYSATQRGTMELTRRKALLRSHRSS
;
A
#
# COMPACT_ATOMS: atom_id res chain seq x y z
N PRO A 1 26.09 5.15 -1.35
CA PRO A 1 24.95 4.23 -1.60
C PRO A 1 25.39 2.80 -1.37
N ILE A 2 24.51 1.99 -0.78
CA ILE A 2 24.72 0.55 -0.66
C ILE A 2 24.66 -0.01 -2.08
N LYS A 3 25.65 -0.83 -2.47
CA LYS A 3 25.61 -1.50 -3.76
C LYS A 3 24.41 -2.46 -3.82
N LEU A 4 23.39 -2.09 -4.56
CA LEU A 4 22.18 -2.88 -4.67
C LEU A 4 22.42 -4.12 -5.53
N HIS A 5 22.30 -5.30 -4.90
CA HIS A 5 22.29 -6.57 -5.62
C HIS A 5 20.85 -6.91 -6.01
N SER A 6 20.60 -7.04 -7.32
CA SER A 6 19.29 -7.40 -7.82
C SER A 6 18.89 -8.81 -7.40
N LYS A 7 17.69 -8.94 -6.85
CA LYS A 7 17.05 -10.22 -6.47
C LYS A 7 15.93 -10.60 -7.44
N ALA A 8 15.27 -9.61 -8.03
CA ALA A 8 14.05 -9.80 -8.84
C ALA A 8 14.18 -10.87 -9.91
N ALA A 9 15.20 -10.76 -10.76
CA ALA A 9 15.43 -11.73 -11.85
C ALA A 9 15.69 -13.15 -11.34
N THR A 10 16.45 -13.29 -10.26
CA THR A 10 16.75 -14.60 -9.66
C THR A 10 15.50 -15.21 -9.03
N VAL A 11 14.70 -14.41 -8.29
CA VAL A 11 13.45 -14.85 -7.68
C VAL A 11 12.47 -15.29 -8.77
N TYR A 12 12.30 -14.49 -9.83
CA TYR A 12 11.45 -14.84 -10.95
C TYR A 12 11.86 -16.15 -11.63
N LYS A 13 13.14 -16.27 -12.00
CA LYS A 13 13.66 -17.49 -12.65
C LYS A 13 13.43 -18.74 -11.80
N ARG A 14 13.68 -18.66 -10.50
CA ARG A 14 13.47 -19.78 -9.58
C ARG A 14 12.00 -20.10 -9.37
N ALA A 15 11.12 -19.10 -9.26
CA ALA A 15 9.69 -19.31 -9.14
C ALA A 15 9.08 -19.99 -10.38
N MET A 16 9.71 -19.81 -11.56
CA MET A 16 9.30 -20.45 -12.82
C MET A 16 9.94 -21.81 -13.05
N ASP A 17 10.87 -22.23 -12.22
CA ASP A 17 11.50 -23.55 -12.31
C ASP A 17 10.50 -24.63 -11.84
N ASP A 18 10.37 -25.72 -12.62
CA ASP A 18 9.49 -26.84 -12.28
C ASP A 18 9.90 -27.58 -10.99
N LYS A 19 11.14 -27.40 -10.54
CA LYS A 19 11.67 -27.92 -9.28
C LYS A 19 11.35 -27.05 -8.07
N PHE A 20 10.73 -25.89 -8.29
CA PHE A 20 10.38 -24.97 -7.21
C PHE A 20 9.28 -25.58 -6.32
N GLN A 21 9.55 -25.72 -5.03
CA GLN A 21 8.63 -26.35 -4.06
C GLN A 21 7.72 -25.33 -3.35
N GLY A 22 7.88 -24.02 -3.62
CA GLY A 22 7.03 -22.97 -3.06
C GLY A 22 5.84 -22.63 -3.95
N ASP A 23 5.05 -21.63 -3.53
CA ASP A 23 3.96 -21.11 -4.31
C ASP A 23 4.48 -20.24 -5.47
N ARG A 24 4.22 -20.66 -6.71
CA ARG A 24 4.65 -19.97 -7.93
C ARG A 24 4.01 -18.58 -8.05
N GLY A 25 2.76 -18.42 -7.63
CA GLY A 25 2.05 -17.14 -7.68
C GLY A 25 2.68 -16.13 -6.72
N ILE A 26 2.95 -16.54 -5.48
CA ILE A 26 3.66 -15.70 -4.50
C ILE A 26 5.07 -15.34 -5.01
N GLY A 27 5.81 -16.31 -5.53
CA GLY A 27 7.17 -16.09 -6.04
C GLY A 27 7.21 -15.11 -7.19
N THR A 28 6.33 -15.25 -8.18
CA THR A 28 6.27 -14.34 -9.35
C THR A 28 5.78 -12.94 -8.96
N LEU A 29 4.74 -12.83 -8.14
CA LEU A 29 4.26 -11.53 -7.66
C LEU A 29 5.35 -10.79 -6.86
N SER A 30 6.06 -11.50 -6.00
CA SER A 30 7.21 -10.95 -5.26
C SER A 30 8.30 -10.46 -6.20
N ALA A 31 8.61 -11.22 -7.25
CA ALA A 31 9.61 -10.81 -8.24
C ALA A 31 9.23 -9.53 -8.98
N PHE A 32 7.96 -9.36 -9.34
CA PHE A 32 7.46 -8.12 -9.98
C PHE A 32 7.60 -6.91 -9.04
N ALA A 33 7.22 -7.08 -7.77
CA ALA A 33 7.36 -6.01 -6.78
C ALA A 33 8.83 -5.64 -6.52
N LEU A 34 9.70 -6.64 -6.42
CA LEU A 34 11.14 -6.43 -6.29
C LEU A 34 11.70 -5.70 -7.51
N ALA A 35 11.31 -6.07 -8.74
CA ALA A 35 11.81 -5.45 -9.97
C ALA A 35 11.53 -3.93 -9.99
N ALA A 36 10.28 -3.52 -9.77
CA ALA A 36 9.92 -2.10 -9.76
C ALA A 36 10.60 -1.34 -8.61
N SER A 37 10.72 -1.97 -7.43
CA SER A 37 11.40 -1.36 -6.28
C SER A 37 12.90 -1.23 -6.49
N GLU A 38 13.54 -2.20 -7.12
CA GLU A 38 14.96 -2.16 -7.45
C GLU A 38 15.27 -1.07 -8.47
N GLU A 39 14.41 -0.87 -9.48
CA GLU A 39 14.54 0.23 -10.43
C GLU A 39 14.41 1.59 -9.73
N ASN A 40 13.42 1.75 -8.85
CA ASN A 40 13.32 2.95 -8.02
C ASN A 40 14.57 3.17 -7.14
N GLY A 41 15.06 2.11 -6.49
CA GLY A 41 16.25 2.16 -5.64
C GLY A 41 17.54 2.50 -6.40
N ARG A 42 17.57 2.32 -7.73
CA ARG A 42 18.65 2.75 -8.61
C ARG A 42 18.51 4.18 -9.10
N GLY A 43 17.41 4.85 -8.78
CA GLY A 43 17.11 6.21 -9.24
C GLY A 43 16.51 6.27 -10.66
N HIS A 44 16.04 5.15 -11.19
CA HIS A 44 15.34 5.13 -12.46
C HIS A 44 13.89 5.61 -12.30
N LEU A 45 13.29 6.11 -13.38
CA LEU A 45 11.89 6.54 -13.39
C LEU A 45 10.96 5.32 -13.26
N VAL A 46 10.11 5.34 -12.22
CA VAL A 46 9.07 4.33 -12.00
C VAL A 46 7.72 5.03 -11.86
N ILE A 47 6.72 4.57 -12.61
CA ILE A 47 5.33 5.03 -12.46
C ILE A 47 4.67 4.18 -11.37
N THR A 48 4.34 4.81 -10.26
CA THR A 48 3.81 4.14 -9.08
C THR A 48 2.91 5.05 -8.24
N ALA A 49 2.28 4.49 -7.21
CA ALA A 49 1.49 5.17 -6.20
C ALA A 49 1.54 4.35 -4.89
N PRO A 50 1.35 4.98 -3.70
CA PRO A 50 1.18 6.42 -3.48
C PRO A 50 2.49 7.19 -3.44
N THR A 51 3.65 6.53 -3.25
CA THR A 51 4.97 7.16 -3.10
C THR A 51 6.07 6.28 -3.71
N GLY A 52 7.28 6.85 -3.89
CA GLY A 52 8.45 6.10 -4.36
C GLY A 52 8.91 4.99 -3.40
N GLY A 53 8.73 5.16 -2.08
CA GLY A 53 9.10 4.13 -1.10
C GLY A 53 8.26 2.85 -1.20
N SER A 54 7.07 2.95 -1.77
CA SER A 54 6.18 1.81 -2.07
C SER A 54 6.17 1.41 -3.55
N ALA A 55 7.21 1.80 -4.31
CA ALA A 55 7.24 1.72 -5.77
C ALA A 55 6.88 0.37 -6.37
N GLY A 56 7.13 -0.72 -5.65
CA GLY A 56 6.89 -2.08 -6.16
C GLY A 56 5.47 -2.58 -5.99
N VAL A 57 4.65 -2.03 -5.09
CA VAL A 57 3.35 -2.65 -4.75
C VAL A 57 2.36 -2.54 -5.92
N MET A 58 1.98 -1.34 -6.29
CA MET A 58 0.96 -1.12 -7.35
C MET A 58 1.38 -1.66 -8.72
N PRO A 59 2.61 -1.40 -9.21
CA PRO A 59 3.03 -1.93 -10.51
C PRO A 59 3.01 -3.46 -10.57
N ALA A 60 3.40 -4.14 -9.49
CA ALA A 60 3.38 -5.61 -9.44
C ALA A 60 1.97 -6.18 -9.60
N LEU A 61 0.99 -5.59 -8.91
CA LEU A 61 -0.40 -6.03 -8.99
C LEU A 61 -1.02 -5.70 -10.36
N VAL A 62 -0.78 -4.50 -10.89
CA VAL A 62 -1.24 -4.15 -12.24
C VAL A 62 -0.65 -5.11 -13.27
N TYR A 63 0.66 -5.36 -13.22
CA TYR A 63 1.31 -6.30 -14.13
C TYR A 63 0.77 -7.73 -13.99
N ALA A 64 0.59 -8.20 -12.76
CA ALA A 64 0.01 -9.53 -12.50
C ALA A 64 -1.43 -9.65 -13.04
N LEU A 65 -2.26 -8.64 -12.85
CA LEU A 65 -3.63 -8.64 -13.34
C LEU A 65 -3.68 -8.60 -14.88
N VAL A 66 -2.89 -7.74 -15.52
CA VAL A 66 -2.89 -7.58 -16.98
C VAL A 66 -2.20 -8.77 -17.66
N GLU A 67 -0.96 -9.06 -17.29
CA GLU A 67 -0.12 -10.00 -18.04
C GLU A 67 -0.30 -11.46 -17.61
N VAL A 68 -0.56 -11.71 -16.33
CA VAL A 68 -0.70 -13.09 -15.84
C VAL A 68 -2.16 -13.52 -15.79
N ARG A 69 -3.05 -12.67 -15.25
CA ARG A 69 -4.48 -12.97 -15.08
C ARG A 69 -5.33 -12.59 -16.28
N LYS A 70 -4.78 -11.80 -17.23
CA LYS A 70 -5.47 -11.34 -18.46
C LYS A 70 -6.78 -10.61 -18.19
N VAL A 71 -6.81 -9.83 -17.10
CA VAL A 71 -7.96 -8.99 -16.76
C VAL A 71 -8.10 -7.87 -17.79
N ASP A 72 -9.33 -7.57 -18.17
CA ASP A 72 -9.63 -6.53 -19.15
C ASP A 72 -9.14 -5.15 -18.72
N ASN A 73 -8.62 -4.38 -19.66
CA ASN A 73 -8.06 -3.06 -19.41
C ASN A 73 -9.06 -2.06 -18.83
N GLN A 74 -10.36 -2.19 -19.15
CA GLN A 74 -11.37 -1.31 -18.58
C GLN A 74 -11.53 -1.58 -17.07
N LYS A 75 -11.56 -2.86 -16.67
CA LYS A 75 -11.61 -3.26 -15.27
C LYS A 75 -10.37 -2.83 -14.48
N ILE A 76 -9.20 -2.85 -15.12
CA ILE A 76 -7.98 -2.30 -14.51
C ILE A 76 -8.11 -0.79 -14.27
N ARG A 77 -8.67 -0.04 -15.22
CA ARG A 77 -8.90 1.41 -15.04
C ARG A 77 -9.88 1.71 -13.90
N GLU A 78 -10.96 0.96 -13.82
CA GLU A 78 -11.94 1.07 -12.72
C GLU A 78 -11.29 0.73 -11.37
N GLY A 79 -10.51 -0.34 -11.31
CA GLY A 79 -9.73 -0.70 -10.13
C GLY A 79 -8.71 0.38 -9.74
N MET A 80 -8.06 1.03 -10.71
CA MET A 80 -7.14 2.15 -10.46
C MET A 80 -7.87 3.37 -9.88
N LEU A 81 -9.12 3.63 -10.28
CA LEU A 81 -9.94 4.69 -9.69
C LEU A 81 -10.29 4.36 -8.23
N ALA A 82 -10.69 3.12 -7.93
CA ALA A 82 -10.92 2.68 -6.56
C ALA A 82 -9.66 2.80 -5.70
N ALA A 83 -8.51 2.36 -6.22
CA ALA A 83 -7.22 2.52 -5.55
C ALA A 83 -6.90 4.00 -5.29
N ALA A 84 -7.15 4.89 -6.25
CA ALA A 84 -6.95 6.32 -6.08
C ALA A 84 -7.83 6.90 -4.98
N ALA A 85 -9.10 6.49 -4.89
CA ALA A 85 -10.01 6.90 -3.82
C ALA A 85 -9.46 6.53 -2.44
N VAL A 86 -9.02 5.26 -2.25
CA VAL A 86 -8.39 4.79 -1.02
C VAL A 86 -7.13 5.62 -0.68
N GLY A 87 -6.25 5.85 -1.66
CA GLY A 87 -5.05 6.65 -1.47
C GLY A 87 -5.36 8.10 -1.07
N TYR A 88 -6.39 8.70 -1.66
CA TYR A 88 -6.83 10.05 -1.29
C TYR A 88 -7.43 10.12 0.11
N LEU A 89 -8.23 9.15 0.52
CA LEU A 89 -8.76 9.07 1.88
C LEU A 89 -7.62 8.99 2.89
N CYS A 90 -6.64 8.12 2.68
CA CYS A 90 -5.46 8.03 3.53
C CYS A 90 -4.65 9.34 3.55
N LYS A 91 -4.47 9.99 2.40
CA LYS A 91 -3.77 11.27 2.30
C LYS A 91 -4.51 12.39 3.02
N HIS A 92 -5.84 12.41 2.91
CA HIS A 92 -6.68 13.45 3.49
C HIS A 92 -6.76 13.35 5.00
N HIS A 93 -6.98 12.15 5.53
CA HIS A 93 -7.21 11.90 6.94
C HIS A 93 -5.94 11.57 7.74
N ALA A 94 -4.84 11.20 7.07
CA ALA A 94 -3.58 10.83 7.71
C ALA A 94 -2.37 11.38 6.93
N THR A 95 -1.41 10.51 6.59
CA THR A 95 -0.23 10.85 5.78
C THR A 95 0.16 9.69 4.88
N LEU A 96 0.85 9.98 3.78
CA LEU A 96 1.51 9.00 2.90
C LEU A 96 3.02 8.95 3.11
N SER A 97 3.55 9.81 3.99
CA SER A 97 5.00 9.97 4.19
C SER A 97 5.54 8.93 5.17
N ALA A 98 6.55 8.17 4.76
CA ALA A 98 7.26 7.28 5.67
C ALA A 98 8.02 8.03 6.76
N ALA A 99 8.48 9.25 6.49
CA ALA A 99 9.14 10.10 7.47
C ALA A 99 8.22 10.53 8.62
N GLU A 100 6.91 10.63 8.35
CA GLU A 100 5.89 10.99 9.34
C GLU A 100 5.23 9.77 9.97
N GLY A 101 4.92 8.76 9.16
CA GLY A 101 4.07 7.65 9.54
C GLY A 101 4.71 6.27 9.46
N GLY A 102 5.99 6.16 9.13
CA GLY A 102 6.62 4.87 8.93
C GLY A 102 6.17 4.15 7.66
N CYS A 103 6.61 2.92 7.49
CA CYS A 103 6.21 2.09 6.34
C CYS A 103 4.72 1.72 6.34
N GLN A 104 4.04 1.78 7.49
CA GLN A 104 2.58 1.69 7.52
C GLN A 104 1.90 2.78 6.68
N ALA A 105 2.53 3.96 6.55
CA ALA A 105 2.04 5.07 5.73
C ALA A 105 2.28 4.87 4.23
N GLU A 106 3.38 4.27 3.84
CA GLU A 106 3.73 4.05 2.44
C GLU A 106 3.27 2.67 1.95
N ILE A 107 3.85 1.61 2.51
CA ILE A 107 3.56 0.23 2.10
C ILE A 107 2.13 -0.17 2.48
N GLY A 108 1.67 0.22 3.69
CA GLY A 108 0.30 -0.07 4.13
C GLY A 108 -0.74 0.56 3.23
N VAL A 109 -0.57 1.84 2.88
CA VAL A 109 -1.51 2.50 1.95
C VAL A 109 -1.39 1.92 0.55
N ALA A 110 -0.19 1.64 0.03
CA ALA A 110 -0.02 1.00 -1.27
C ALA A 110 -0.70 -0.37 -1.33
N SER A 111 -0.57 -1.17 -0.27
CA SER A 111 -1.23 -2.47 -0.14
C SER A 111 -2.75 -2.35 -0.10
N SER A 112 -3.27 -1.38 0.65
CA SER A 112 -4.70 -1.06 0.72
C SER A 112 -5.27 -0.63 -0.64
N MET A 113 -4.57 0.28 -1.32
CA MET A 113 -4.89 0.69 -2.70
C MET A 113 -4.90 -0.49 -3.66
N ALA A 114 -3.91 -1.37 -3.56
CA ALA A 114 -3.79 -2.56 -4.40
C ALA A 114 -4.90 -3.58 -4.13
N ALA A 115 -5.30 -3.77 -2.86
CA ALA A 115 -6.42 -4.64 -2.52
C ALA A 115 -7.75 -4.12 -3.09
N ALA A 116 -7.99 -2.80 -3.02
CA ALA A 116 -9.16 -2.18 -3.65
C ALA A 116 -9.14 -2.33 -5.18
N LEU A 117 -7.96 -2.16 -5.81
CA LEU A 117 -7.78 -2.39 -7.24
C LEU A 117 -8.16 -3.82 -7.64
N ILE A 118 -7.63 -4.81 -6.92
CA ILE A 118 -7.90 -6.23 -7.21
C ILE A 118 -9.41 -6.52 -7.08
N ALA A 119 -10.02 -6.13 -5.95
CA ALA A 119 -11.42 -6.38 -5.68
C ALA A 119 -12.33 -5.75 -6.74
N THR A 120 -12.08 -4.50 -7.12
CA THR A 120 -12.83 -3.81 -8.17
C THR A 120 -12.61 -4.46 -9.55
N ALA A 121 -11.39 -4.84 -9.88
CA ALA A 121 -11.07 -5.47 -11.16
C ALA A 121 -11.74 -6.85 -11.34
N TYR A 122 -12.14 -7.48 -10.24
CA TYR A 122 -12.93 -8.73 -10.23
C TYR A 122 -14.43 -8.50 -9.94
N ASP A 123 -14.95 -7.27 -10.13
CA ASP A 123 -16.36 -6.91 -9.95
C ASP A 123 -16.91 -7.19 -8.54
N ALA A 124 -16.07 -7.12 -7.53
CA ALA A 124 -16.53 -7.33 -6.16
C ALA A 124 -17.48 -6.20 -5.71
N PRO A 125 -18.50 -6.51 -4.89
CA PRO A 125 -19.35 -5.48 -4.29
C PRO A 125 -18.54 -4.44 -3.51
N SER A 126 -19.02 -3.19 -3.43
CA SER A 126 -18.31 -2.08 -2.78
C SER A 126 -17.88 -2.39 -1.34
N LEU A 127 -18.71 -3.10 -0.58
CA LEU A 127 -18.38 -3.52 0.79
C LEU A 127 -17.20 -4.49 0.83
N VAL A 128 -17.06 -5.37 -0.15
CA VAL A 128 -15.90 -6.28 -0.28
C VAL A 128 -14.64 -5.49 -0.65
N VAL A 129 -14.79 -4.46 -1.51
CA VAL A 129 -13.67 -3.56 -1.86
C VAL A 129 -13.18 -2.81 -0.63
N GLU A 130 -14.09 -2.29 0.19
CA GLU A 130 -13.78 -1.61 1.45
C GLU A 130 -13.08 -2.55 2.43
N ASN A 131 -13.66 -3.73 2.70
CA ASN A 131 -13.10 -4.72 3.61
C ASN A 131 -11.69 -5.18 3.17
N ALA A 132 -11.47 -5.38 1.88
CA ALA A 132 -10.15 -5.72 1.35
C ALA A 132 -9.13 -4.60 1.57
N ALA A 133 -9.53 -3.36 1.32
CA ALA A 133 -8.68 -2.18 1.53
C ALA A 133 -8.36 -1.98 3.01
N GLU A 134 -9.37 -2.13 3.87
CA GLU A 134 -9.26 -2.05 5.32
C GLU A 134 -8.27 -3.09 5.85
N SER A 135 -8.52 -4.39 5.58
CA SER A 135 -7.70 -5.49 6.04
C SER A 135 -6.24 -5.36 5.59
N ALA A 136 -6.01 -4.93 4.35
CA ALA A 136 -4.65 -4.66 3.88
C ALA A 136 -3.96 -3.54 4.66
N LEU A 137 -4.67 -2.48 5.05
CA LEU A 137 -4.12 -1.37 5.83
C LEU A 137 -3.88 -1.77 7.28
N GLU A 138 -4.87 -2.38 7.94
CA GLU A 138 -4.82 -2.80 9.33
C GLU A 138 -3.58 -3.66 9.62
N HIS A 139 -3.32 -4.63 8.77
CA HIS A 139 -2.19 -5.55 8.94
C HIS A 139 -0.81 -4.94 8.63
N HIS A 140 -0.76 -3.64 8.31
CA HIS A 140 0.47 -2.85 8.25
C HIS A 140 0.63 -1.88 9.43
N LEU A 141 -0.36 -1.78 10.33
CA LEU A 141 -0.23 -0.95 11.52
C LEU A 141 0.93 -1.41 12.39
N GLY A 142 1.69 -0.44 12.91
CA GLY A 142 2.90 -0.71 13.68
C GLY A 142 4.19 -0.90 12.87
N MET A 143 4.13 -0.89 11.53
CA MET A 143 5.32 -1.00 10.69
C MET A 143 6.10 0.32 10.68
N THR A 144 7.25 0.32 11.33
CA THR A 144 8.16 1.47 11.44
C THR A 144 8.92 1.73 10.14
N CYS A 145 9.65 2.87 10.07
CA CYS A 145 10.57 3.18 8.97
C CYS A 145 11.98 3.35 9.54
N ASP A 146 12.80 2.36 9.31
CA ASP A 146 14.17 2.26 9.81
C ASP A 146 15.13 1.73 8.72
N PRO A 147 15.25 2.46 7.59
CA PRO A 147 16.10 2.03 6.49
C PRO A 147 17.57 2.05 6.89
N VAL A 148 18.32 1.01 6.51
CA VAL A 148 19.75 0.90 6.77
C VAL A 148 20.50 2.08 6.14
N ALA A 149 21.28 2.78 6.93
CA ALA A 149 22.02 3.98 6.55
C ALA A 149 21.15 5.10 5.91
N GLY A 150 19.84 5.10 6.15
CA GLY A 150 18.91 6.08 5.60
C GLY A 150 18.54 5.86 4.13
N TYR A 151 19.06 4.81 3.49
CA TYR A 151 18.71 4.50 2.09
C TYR A 151 17.44 3.69 1.98
N VAL A 152 16.53 4.08 1.07
CA VAL A 152 15.27 3.37 0.76
C VAL A 152 15.58 2.12 -0.07
N GLN A 153 16.35 1.20 0.48
CA GLN A 153 16.79 -0.05 -0.14
C GLN A 153 16.51 -1.25 0.79
N VAL A 154 17.07 -1.23 1.98
CA VAL A 154 16.91 -2.31 2.97
C VAL A 154 16.25 -1.71 4.22
N PRO A 155 15.10 -2.24 4.64
CA PRO A 155 14.31 -3.35 4.09
C PRO A 155 13.26 -2.94 3.05
N CYS A 156 13.22 -1.69 2.60
CA CYS A 156 12.11 -1.09 1.83
C CYS A 156 11.76 -1.86 0.56
N ILE A 157 12.76 -2.32 -0.21
CA ILE A 157 12.55 -3.09 -1.45
C ILE A 157 11.78 -4.38 -1.17
N GLU A 158 12.17 -5.14 -0.16
CA GLU A 158 11.47 -6.39 0.19
C GLU A 158 10.08 -6.12 0.76
N ARG A 159 9.89 -5.05 1.54
CA ARG A 159 8.58 -4.64 2.05
C ARG A 159 7.54 -4.43 0.95
N CYS A 160 7.95 -3.99 -0.24
CA CYS A 160 7.04 -3.89 -1.38
C CYS A 160 6.52 -5.27 -1.83
N ALA A 161 7.35 -6.30 -1.83
CA ALA A 161 6.92 -7.66 -2.14
C ALA A 161 5.92 -8.18 -1.10
N PHE A 162 6.20 -7.98 0.19
CA PHE A 162 5.26 -8.32 1.27
C PHE A 162 3.94 -7.53 1.15
N GLY A 163 3.99 -6.24 0.82
CA GLY A 163 2.81 -5.41 0.61
C GLY A 163 1.94 -5.91 -0.55
N ALA A 164 2.55 -6.32 -1.66
CA ALA A 164 1.84 -6.89 -2.79
C ALA A 164 1.14 -8.22 -2.45
N VAL A 165 1.83 -9.11 -1.72
CA VAL A 165 1.26 -10.39 -1.26
C VAL A 165 0.14 -10.16 -0.26
N LYS A 166 0.30 -9.24 0.69
CA LYS A 166 -0.74 -8.88 1.66
C LYS A 166 -2.00 -8.32 0.97
N ALA A 167 -1.85 -7.48 -0.05
CA ALA A 167 -2.99 -6.98 -0.82
C ALA A 167 -3.79 -8.12 -1.46
N TRP A 168 -3.10 -9.09 -2.04
CA TRP A 168 -3.74 -10.28 -2.62
C TRP A 168 -4.43 -11.13 -1.56
N THR A 169 -3.79 -11.32 -0.40
CA THR A 169 -4.34 -12.05 0.74
C THR A 169 -5.58 -11.36 1.30
N ALA A 170 -5.53 -10.04 1.49
CA ALA A 170 -6.65 -9.24 1.99
C ALA A 170 -7.88 -9.35 1.06
N TYR A 171 -7.69 -9.23 -0.26
CA TYR A 171 -8.74 -9.49 -1.23
C TYR A 171 -9.27 -10.93 -1.11
N GLY A 172 -8.38 -11.92 -1.01
CA GLY A 172 -8.76 -13.32 -0.87
C GLY A 172 -9.62 -13.59 0.38
N ILE A 173 -9.32 -12.95 1.49
CA ILE A 173 -10.13 -13.02 2.72
C ILE A 173 -11.46 -12.33 2.49
N ALA A 174 -11.47 -11.06 2.11
CA ALA A 174 -12.67 -10.25 1.98
C ALA A 174 -13.67 -10.80 0.94
N SER A 175 -13.18 -11.44 -0.12
CA SER A 175 -14.04 -12.06 -1.14
C SER A 175 -14.66 -13.40 -0.73
N ASN A 176 -14.14 -14.06 0.31
CA ASN A 176 -14.62 -15.35 0.78
C ASN A 176 -15.29 -15.29 2.16
N GLU A 177 -15.26 -14.14 2.84
CA GLU A 177 -16.01 -13.92 4.08
C GLU A 177 -17.44 -13.44 3.82
N ILE A 178 -18.25 -13.40 4.87
CA ILE A 178 -19.56 -12.72 4.84
C ILE A 178 -19.30 -11.24 5.07
N ALA A 179 -19.23 -10.44 4.01
CA ALA A 179 -18.81 -9.05 4.03
C ALA A 179 -19.52 -8.19 5.11
N ALA A 180 -20.81 -8.43 5.36
CA ALA A 180 -21.59 -7.73 6.40
C ALA A 180 -21.19 -8.09 7.85
N ARG A 181 -20.32 -9.09 8.04
CA ARG A 181 -19.79 -9.48 9.36
C ARG A 181 -18.40 -8.91 9.65
N HIS A 182 -17.82 -8.22 8.69
CA HIS A 182 -16.58 -7.47 8.91
C HIS A 182 -16.80 -6.43 10.00
N ARG A 183 -15.94 -6.38 11.02
CA ARG A 183 -16.22 -5.63 12.24
C ARG A 183 -15.61 -4.25 12.27
N ILE A 184 -14.55 -4.05 11.52
CA ILE A 184 -13.76 -2.81 11.52
C ILE A 184 -13.95 -2.15 10.17
N SER A 185 -14.40 -0.90 10.16
CA SER A 185 -14.51 -0.12 8.92
C SER A 185 -13.16 0.45 8.50
N PHE A 186 -13.03 0.79 7.23
CA PHE A 186 -11.84 1.46 6.72
C PHE A 186 -11.56 2.77 7.48
N ASP A 187 -12.59 3.53 7.81
CA ASP A 187 -12.46 4.79 8.57
C ASP A 187 -11.91 4.56 9.97
N GLU A 188 -12.34 3.50 10.67
CA GLU A 188 -11.82 3.14 12.00
C GLU A 188 -10.34 2.77 11.94
N THR A 189 -9.91 2.05 10.91
CA THR A 189 -8.50 1.71 10.69
C THR A 189 -7.66 2.96 10.40
N VAL A 190 -8.17 3.89 9.61
CA VAL A 190 -7.51 5.18 9.38
C VAL A 190 -7.40 5.98 10.67
N LEU A 191 -8.43 5.98 11.53
CA LEU A 191 -8.41 6.63 12.84
C LEU A 191 -7.40 5.98 13.79
N ALA A 192 -7.37 4.65 13.87
CA ALA A 192 -6.37 3.91 14.66
C ALA A 192 -4.95 4.26 14.22
N ARG A 193 -4.73 4.43 12.92
CA ARG A 193 -3.46 4.90 12.37
C ARG A 193 -3.11 6.32 12.82
N LEU A 194 -4.07 7.24 12.85
CA LEU A 194 -3.84 8.61 13.34
C LEU A 194 -3.45 8.61 14.83
N VAL A 195 -4.05 7.73 15.63
CA VAL A 195 -3.64 7.51 17.02
C VAL A 195 -2.21 7.00 17.10
N SER A 196 -1.85 5.99 16.31
CA SER A 196 -0.50 5.42 16.29
C SER A 196 0.58 6.42 15.88
N LEU A 197 0.22 7.43 15.09
CA LEU A 197 1.09 8.54 14.69
C LEU A 197 1.18 9.65 15.75
N GLY A 198 0.41 9.56 16.83
CA GLY A 198 0.30 10.60 17.85
C GLY A 198 -0.30 11.91 17.31
N LEU A 199 -1.10 11.85 16.25
CA LEU A 199 -1.79 13.02 15.67
C LEU A 199 -3.14 13.27 16.34
N ILE A 200 -3.79 12.20 16.79
CA ILE A 200 -5.00 12.25 17.61
C ILE A 200 -4.82 11.35 18.84
N GLU A 201 -5.57 11.63 19.88
CA GLU A 201 -5.67 10.80 21.07
C GLU A 201 -7.08 10.27 21.23
N GLN A 202 -7.20 9.06 21.72
CA GLN A 202 -8.48 8.44 22.04
C GLN A 202 -8.66 8.43 23.57
N SER A 203 -9.71 9.03 24.04
CA SER A 203 -10.09 9.01 25.46
C SER A 203 -11.59 8.80 25.61
N ARG A 204 -11.98 7.77 26.37
CA ARG A 204 -13.38 7.43 26.68
C ARG A 204 -14.28 7.37 25.42
N GLY A 205 -13.79 6.77 24.34
CA GLY A 205 -14.53 6.62 23.08
C GLY A 205 -14.63 7.91 22.23
N ARG A 206 -13.88 8.96 22.58
CA ARG A 206 -13.81 10.20 21.80
C ARG A 206 -12.40 10.38 21.25
N TYR A 207 -12.30 10.98 20.07
CA TYR A 207 -11.04 11.35 19.43
C TYR A 207 -10.83 12.86 19.51
N SER A 208 -9.63 13.29 19.88
CA SER A 208 -9.22 14.69 19.91
C SER A 208 -7.84 14.85 19.28
N ALA A 209 -7.61 15.99 18.61
CA ALA A 209 -6.30 16.27 18.04
C ALA A 209 -5.29 16.52 19.17
N THR A 210 -4.11 15.87 19.06
CA THR A 210 -2.97 16.19 19.91
C THR A 210 -2.39 17.55 19.50
N GLN A 211 -1.50 18.11 20.32
CA GLN A 211 -0.77 19.32 19.94
C GLN A 211 -0.03 19.14 18.60
N ARG A 212 0.58 17.98 18.37
CA ARG A 212 1.23 17.63 17.10
C ARG A 212 0.22 17.55 15.95
N GLY A 213 -0.94 16.96 16.17
CA GLY A 213 -2.02 16.88 15.15
C GLY A 213 -2.59 18.24 14.82
N THR A 214 -2.76 19.14 15.80
CA THR A 214 -3.22 20.51 15.59
C THR A 214 -2.22 21.32 14.79
N MET A 215 -0.92 21.19 15.08
CA MET A 215 0.16 21.83 14.32
C MET A 215 0.20 21.33 12.86
N GLU A 216 0.07 20.03 12.63
CA GLU A 216 0.07 19.46 11.30
C GLU A 216 -1.15 19.90 10.47
N LEU A 217 -2.34 19.94 11.06
CA LEU A 217 -3.55 20.49 10.43
C LEU A 217 -3.37 21.96 10.03
N THR A 218 -2.75 22.76 10.90
CA THR A 218 -2.48 24.18 10.63
C THR A 218 -1.49 24.35 9.48
N ARG A 219 -0.40 23.56 9.47
CA ARG A 219 0.57 23.53 8.38
C ARG A 219 -0.05 23.17 7.03
N ARG A 220 -0.88 22.12 6.99
CA ARG A 220 -1.57 21.71 5.75
C ARG A 220 -2.55 22.77 5.25
N LYS A 221 -3.31 23.42 6.14
CA LYS A 221 -4.20 24.52 5.77
C LYS A 221 -3.42 25.72 5.18
N ALA A 222 -2.25 26.03 5.71
CA ALA A 222 -1.38 27.09 5.17
C ALA A 222 -0.88 26.74 3.76
N LEU A 223 -0.41 25.50 3.53
CA LEU A 223 0.03 25.04 2.22
C LEU A 223 -1.09 25.05 1.17
N LEU A 224 -2.30 24.63 1.54
CA LEU A 224 -3.46 24.66 0.63
C LEU A 224 -3.88 26.08 0.26
N ARG A 225 -3.68 27.06 1.14
CA ARG A 225 -3.96 28.47 0.85
C ARG A 225 -2.90 29.08 -0.08
N SER A 226 -1.63 28.74 0.06
CA SER A 226 -0.55 29.21 -0.82
C SER A 226 -0.69 28.70 -2.27
N HIS A 227 -1.24 27.49 -2.48
CA HIS A 227 -1.51 26.94 -3.81
C HIS A 227 -2.79 27.46 -4.48
N ARG A 228 -3.65 28.19 -3.75
CA ARG A 228 -4.85 28.83 -4.33
C ARG A 228 -4.63 30.28 -4.73
N SER A 229 -3.48 30.84 -4.38
CA SER A 229 -3.11 32.23 -4.68
C SER A 229 -2.01 32.35 -5.74
N SER A 230 -1.62 31.26 -6.34
CA SER A 230 -0.78 31.14 -7.55
C SER A 230 -1.61 30.58 -8.72
#